data_f6fa47a30649c9015e0983ffca31bae6
#
_entry.id   f6fa47a30649c9015e0983ffca31bae6
#
_cell.length_a   1.000
_cell.length_b   1.000
_cell.length_c   1.000
_cell.angle_alpha   90.00
_cell.angle_beta   90.00
_cell.angle_gamma   90.00
#
_symmetry.space_group_name_H-M   'P 1'
#
loop_
_entity.id
_entity.type
_entity.pdbx_description
1 polymer ?
#
loop_
_entity_poly.entity_id
_entity_poly.type
_entity_poly.pdbx_seq_one_letter_code
_entity_poly.pdbx_strand_id
1 'polypeptide(L)'
;MIFPKVNDASVNKGSFFHIYENEDFELYNILSQKEVIENQIICHPIIYKSIFKHAFFASNDFQRMEITDCIFENCDFSGCILTKSMLHRVKFVNCKLTGTKLMESYIGNTLFENCKMDYVNLSGSNIKESNFEHSVLSSADFVDCSLTKTMFYTNDL
;
A
#
# COMPACT_ATOMS: atom_id res chain seq x y z
N MET A 1 -5.92 -12.63 -10.50
CA MET A 1 -5.23 -11.39 -10.03
C MET A 1 -4.27 -10.90 -11.11
N ILE A 2 -4.24 -9.60 -11.36
CA ILE A 2 -3.34 -8.97 -12.33
C ILE A 2 -2.22 -8.27 -11.55
N PHE A 3 -0.97 -8.60 -11.86
CA PHE A 3 0.20 -8.01 -11.18
C PHE A 3 0.49 -6.57 -11.63
N PRO A 4 1.24 -5.81 -10.84
CA PRO A 4 1.67 -4.46 -11.21
C PRO A 4 2.40 -4.42 -12.56
N LYS A 5 2.08 -3.42 -13.37
CA LYS A 5 2.72 -3.19 -14.67
C LYS A 5 3.93 -2.28 -14.52
N VAL A 6 4.87 -2.70 -13.71
CA VAL A 6 6.10 -1.97 -13.39
C VAL A 6 7.22 -2.96 -13.13
N ASN A 7 8.44 -2.60 -13.49
CA ASN A 7 9.66 -3.34 -13.16
C ASN A 7 10.85 -2.37 -13.03
N ASP A 8 11.98 -2.87 -12.54
CA ASP A 8 13.16 -2.04 -12.30
C ASP A 8 13.66 -1.31 -13.55
N ALA A 9 13.45 -1.86 -14.75
CA ALA A 9 13.85 -1.23 -16.01
C ALA A 9 12.92 -0.09 -16.45
N SER A 10 11.71 -0.02 -15.91
CA SER A 10 10.69 0.98 -16.28
C SER A 10 10.70 2.22 -15.41
N VAL A 11 11.54 2.27 -14.38
CA VAL A 11 11.58 3.34 -13.40
C VAL A 11 12.93 4.04 -13.38
N ASN A 12 12.94 5.28 -12.93
CA ASN A 12 14.15 6.08 -12.74
C ASN A 12 14.38 6.33 -11.25
N LYS A 13 15.64 6.38 -10.85
CA LYS A 13 15.98 6.72 -9.47
C LYS A 13 15.36 8.06 -9.08
N GLY A 14 14.62 8.10 -7.99
CA GLY A 14 13.91 9.28 -7.54
C GLY A 14 13.58 9.24 -6.06
N SER A 15 12.90 10.26 -5.60
CA SER A 15 12.48 10.44 -4.22
C SER A 15 10.97 10.58 -4.12
N PHE A 16 10.39 10.06 -3.03
CA PHE A 16 9.00 10.34 -2.68
C PHE A 16 8.71 11.84 -2.66
N PHE A 17 9.66 12.65 -2.21
CA PHE A 17 9.46 14.10 -2.07
C PHE A 17 9.31 14.84 -3.40
N HIS A 18 9.58 14.20 -4.54
CA HIS A 18 9.22 14.74 -5.85
C HIS A 18 7.71 14.91 -6.03
N ILE A 19 6.90 14.28 -5.18
CA ILE A 19 5.44 14.45 -5.18
C ILE A 19 5.01 15.90 -4.98
N TYR A 20 5.84 16.71 -4.32
CA TYR A 20 5.57 18.13 -4.08
C TYR A 20 5.89 19.03 -5.27
N GLU A 21 6.50 18.50 -6.33
CA GLU A 21 6.81 19.26 -7.56
C GLU A 21 5.57 19.45 -8.45
N ASN A 22 4.49 18.75 -8.13
CA ASN A 22 3.25 18.75 -8.88
C ASN A 22 2.10 19.22 -7.97
N GLU A 23 1.25 20.13 -8.45
CA GLU A 23 0.15 20.69 -7.67
C GLU A 23 -0.90 19.63 -7.28
N ASP A 24 -1.02 18.57 -8.06
CA ASP A 24 -1.96 17.48 -7.81
C ASP A 24 -1.36 16.35 -6.94
N PHE A 25 -0.15 16.52 -6.43
CA PHE A 25 0.56 15.52 -5.62
C PHE A 25 0.67 14.17 -6.34
N GLU A 26 1.11 14.19 -7.57
CA GLU A 26 1.34 12.99 -8.38
C GLU A 26 2.82 12.60 -8.42
N LEU A 27 3.07 11.31 -8.32
CA LEU A 27 4.41 10.73 -8.40
C LEU A 27 4.37 9.50 -9.31
N TYR A 28 5.28 9.41 -10.26
CA TYR A 28 5.29 8.32 -11.23
C TYR A 28 6.67 7.96 -11.75
N ASN A 29 6.81 6.71 -12.15
CA ASN A 29 8.00 6.16 -12.81
C ASN A 29 9.29 6.31 -11.99
N ILE A 30 9.22 6.23 -10.66
CA ILE A 30 10.41 6.35 -9.81
C ILE A 30 10.75 5.02 -9.13
N LEU A 31 12.04 4.87 -8.85
CA LEU A 31 12.57 3.92 -7.89
C LEU A 31 13.14 4.70 -6.70
N SER A 32 12.49 4.57 -5.56
CA SER A 32 12.94 5.16 -4.30
C SER A 32 13.55 4.08 -3.42
N GLN A 33 14.71 4.34 -2.84
CA GLN A 33 15.41 3.40 -1.97
C GLN A 33 15.87 4.07 -0.68
N LYS A 34 15.64 3.37 0.44
CA LYS A 34 16.14 3.76 1.78
C LYS A 34 15.75 5.17 2.21
N GLU A 35 14.55 5.61 1.81
CA GLU A 35 14.02 6.90 2.23
C GLU A 35 13.31 6.82 3.58
N VAL A 36 13.41 7.89 4.33
CA VAL A 36 12.62 8.12 5.54
C VAL A 36 11.63 9.23 5.25
N ILE A 37 10.33 8.89 5.22
CA ILE A 37 9.24 9.81 4.93
C ILE A 37 8.45 9.97 6.22
N GLU A 38 8.62 11.10 6.90
CA GLU A 38 8.03 11.36 8.22
C GLU A 38 7.19 12.64 8.21
N ASN A 39 6.16 12.64 9.04
CA ASN A 39 5.35 13.83 9.33
C ASN A 39 4.74 14.48 8.08
N GLN A 40 4.41 13.66 7.09
CA GLN A 40 3.75 14.15 5.90
C GLN A 40 2.23 14.04 6.06
N ILE A 41 1.54 15.08 5.65
CA ILE A 41 0.08 15.13 5.60
C ILE A 41 -0.28 15.56 4.19
N ILE A 42 -0.74 14.61 3.38
CA ILE A 42 -1.17 14.87 2.01
C ILE A 42 -2.53 14.22 1.82
N CYS A 43 -3.55 15.02 1.56
CA CYS A 43 -4.84 14.49 1.16
C CYS A 43 -4.83 14.17 -0.33
N HIS A 44 -5.15 12.92 -0.68
CA HIS A 44 -5.23 12.45 -2.05
C HIS A 44 -3.88 12.45 -2.82
N PRO A 45 -2.80 11.89 -2.24
CA PRO A 45 -1.59 11.67 -3.03
C PRO A 45 -1.81 10.56 -4.06
N ILE A 46 -1.22 10.72 -5.25
CA ILE A 46 -1.34 9.76 -6.35
C ILE A 46 0.04 9.21 -6.71
N ILE A 47 0.21 7.90 -6.60
CA ILE A 47 1.46 7.23 -6.95
C ILE A 47 1.16 6.12 -7.95
N TYR A 48 1.85 6.13 -9.07
CA TYR A 48 1.69 5.08 -10.06
C TYR A 48 3.00 4.71 -10.76
N LYS A 49 3.07 3.45 -11.20
CA LYS A 49 4.23 2.87 -11.90
C LYS A 49 5.55 3.12 -11.19
N SER A 50 5.57 2.93 -9.87
CA SER A 50 6.73 3.23 -9.04
C SER A 50 7.09 2.06 -8.13
N ILE A 51 8.35 2.01 -7.73
CA ILE A 51 8.89 0.98 -6.85
C ILE A 51 9.55 1.65 -5.66
N PHE A 52 9.20 1.20 -4.47
CA PHE A 52 9.80 1.66 -3.21
C PHE A 52 10.45 0.49 -2.50
N LYS A 53 11.72 0.63 -2.16
CA LYS A 53 12.50 -0.39 -1.44
C LYS A 53 13.09 0.18 -0.17
N HIS A 54 12.88 -0.50 0.95
CA HIS A 54 13.38 -0.08 2.26
C HIS A 54 13.00 1.34 2.64
N ALA A 55 11.76 1.75 2.33
CA ALA A 55 11.25 3.07 2.67
C ALA A 55 10.43 3.02 3.98
N PHE A 56 10.61 4.02 4.80
CA PHE A 56 9.89 4.18 6.06
C PHE A 56 8.79 5.22 5.87
N PHE A 57 7.54 4.78 5.92
CA PHE A 57 6.35 5.62 5.76
C PHE A 57 5.49 5.70 7.04
N ALA A 58 5.95 5.14 8.15
CA ALA A 58 5.12 4.99 9.33
C ALA A 58 4.52 6.31 9.81
N SER A 59 3.27 6.25 10.26
CA SER A 59 2.54 7.35 10.90
C SER A 59 2.27 8.59 10.03
N ASN A 60 2.38 8.48 8.71
CA ASN A 60 1.96 9.56 7.81
C ASN A 60 0.44 9.57 7.63
N ASP A 61 -0.11 10.72 7.30
CA ASP A 61 -1.51 10.88 6.93
C ASP A 61 -1.64 11.09 5.42
N PHE A 62 -2.07 10.03 4.72
CA PHE A 62 -2.25 9.98 3.27
C PHE A 62 -3.67 9.56 2.91
N GLN A 63 -4.66 10.17 3.55
CA GLN A 63 -6.07 9.86 3.26
C GLN A 63 -6.38 10.02 1.77
N ARG A 64 -7.23 9.14 1.24
CA ARG A 64 -7.63 9.11 -0.17
C ARG A 64 -6.47 8.87 -1.14
N MET A 65 -5.41 8.22 -0.68
CA MET A 65 -4.26 7.88 -1.53
C MET A 65 -4.68 6.97 -2.67
N GLU A 66 -4.20 7.27 -3.87
CA GLU A 66 -4.35 6.38 -5.02
C GLU A 66 -3.00 5.75 -5.37
N ILE A 67 -2.96 4.44 -5.39
CA ILE A 67 -1.76 3.68 -5.75
C ILE A 67 -2.12 2.72 -6.88
N THR A 68 -1.46 2.86 -8.02
CA THR A 68 -1.68 2.00 -9.18
C THR A 68 -0.36 1.52 -9.78
N ASP A 69 -0.27 0.22 -10.07
CA ASP A 69 0.91 -0.40 -10.69
C ASP A 69 2.20 -0.11 -9.90
N CYS A 70 2.18 -0.33 -8.59
CA CYS A 70 3.32 -0.08 -7.72
C CYS A 70 3.76 -1.33 -6.97
N ILE A 71 5.05 -1.35 -6.62
CA ILE A 71 5.65 -2.40 -5.78
C ILE A 71 6.31 -1.74 -4.57
N PHE A 72 6.01 -2.26 -3.40
CA PHE A 72 6.65 -1.87 -2.14
C PHE A 72 7.35 -3.09 -1.56
N GLU A 73 8.66 -3.02 -1.40
CA GLU A 73 9.50 -4.08 -0.84
C GLU A 73 10.19 -3.62 0.44
N ASN A 74 10.03 -4.38 1.52
CA ASN A 74 10.67 -4.06 2.80
C ASN A 74 10.36 -2.65 3.31
N CYS A 75 9.13 -2.20 3.10
CA CYS A 75 8.67 -0.87 3.52
C CYS A 75 7.88 -0.96 4.82
N ASP A 76 7.86 0.13 5.58
CA ASP A 76 7.09 0.23 6.83
C ASP A 76 5.99 1.28 6.70
N PHE A 77 4.73 0.85 6.72
CA PHE A 77 3.53 1.67 6.71
C PHE A 77 2.79 1.66 8.06
N SER A 78 3.44 1.22 9.12
CA SER A 78 2.80 1.08 10.43
C SER A 78 2.13 2.38 10.87
N GLY A 79 0.86 2.27 11.28
CA GLY A 79 0.09 3.41 11.76
C GLY A 79 -0.23 4.49 10.72
N CYS A 80 0.07 4.26 9.42
CA CYS A 80 -0.35 5.18 8.37
C CYS A 80 -1.86 5.29 8.30
N ILE A 81 -2.35 6.50 8.01
CA ILE A 81 -3.75 6.75 7.73
C ILE A 81 -3.93 6.75 6.21
N LEU A 82 -4.53 5.67 5.70
CA LEU A 82 -4.84 5.45 4.29
C LEU A 82 -6.34 5.27 4.08
N THR A 83 -7.15 5.90 4.90
CA THR A 83 -8.61 5.79 4.83
C THR A 83 -9.15 6.30 3.51
N LYS A 84 -10.12 5.59 2.92
CA LYS A 84 -10.74 5.91 1.63
C LYS A 84 -9.76 5.92 0.46
N SER A 85 -8.74 5.08 0.53
CA SER A 85 -7.73 4.95 -0.52
C SER A 85 -8.15 3.97 -1.62
N MET A 86 -7.45 4.03 -2.74
CA MET A 86 -7.60 3.10 -3.84
C MET A 86 -6.25 2.43 -4.13
N LEU A 87 -6.19 1.12 -3.96
CA LEU A 87 -5.04 0.29 -4.33
C LEU A 87 -5.45 -0.55 -5.55
N HIS A 88 -4.74 -0.41 -6.65
CA HIS A 88 -5.02 -1.18 -7.85
C HIS A 88 -3.74 -1.71 -8.49
N ARG A 89 -3.63 -3.02 -8.61
CA ARG A 89 -2.42 -3.71 -9.07
C ARG A 89 -1.19 -3.27 -8.27
N VAL A 90 -1.23 -3.52 -6.97
CA VAL A 90 -0.16 -3.18 -6.05
C VAL A 90 0.39 -4.46 -5.42
N LYS A 91 1.68 -4.48 -5.20
CA LYS A 91 2.35 -5.58 -4.50
C LYS A 91 3.11 -5.05 -3.28
N PHE A 92 2.78 -5.61 -2.12
CA PHE A 92 3.53 -5.39 -0.89
C PHE A 92 4.27 -6.67 -0.54
N VAL A 93 5.59 -6.61 -0.48
CA VAL A 93 6.45 -7.77 -0.17
C VAL A 93 7.31 -7.46 1.04
N ASN A 94 7.25 -8.31 2.05
CA ASN A 94 8.02 -8.15 3.29
C ASN A 94 7.79 -6.78 3.94
N CYS A 95 6.59 -6.26 3.86
CA CYS A 95 6.23 -4.96 4.40
C CYS A 95 5.60 -5.07 5.79
N LYS A 96 5.71 -4.00 6.55
CA LYS A 96 5.05 -3.85 7.83
C LYS A 96 3.90 -2.86 7.69
N LEU A 97 2.68 -3.33 7.99
CA LEU A 97 1.46 -2.54 7.94
C LEU A 97 0.70 -2.64 9.28
N THR A 98 1.41 -2.82 10.37
CA THR A 98 0.82 -2.92 11.71
C THR A 98 0.01 -1.68 12.04
N GLY A 99 -1.27 -1.85 12.35
CA GLY A 99 -2.15 -0.75 12.72
C GLY A 99 -2.43 0.26 11.60
N THR A 100 -2.12 -0.06 10.36
CA THR A 100 -2.45 0.80 9.20
C THR A 100 -3.97 0.92 9.07
N LYS A 101 -4.45 2.13 8.83
CA LYS A 101 -5.88 2.43 8.66
C LYS A 101 -6.23 2.48 7.17
N LEU A 102 -6.88 1.43 6.69
CA LEU A 102 -7.34 1.27 5.30
C LEU A 102 -8.87 1.19 5.22
N MET A 103 -9.57 1.78 6.17
CA MET A 103 -11.03 1.76 6.21
C MET A 103 -11.65 2.37 4.96
N GLU A 104 -12.79 1.83 4.55
CA GLU A 104 -13.60 2.35 3.43
C GLU A 104 -12.79 2.49 2.12
N SER A 105 -11.82 1.60 1.90
CA SER A 105 -10.93 1.64 0.74
C SER A 105 -11.35 0.63 -0.34
N TYR A 106 -10.92 0.88 -1.56
CA TYR A 106 -10.96 -0.11 -2.63
C TYR A 106 -9.57 -0.75 -2.78
N ILE A 107 -9.54 -2.08 -2.73
CA ILE A 107 -8.31 -2.85 -2.88
C ILE A 107 -8.55 -3.89 -3.97
N GLY A 108 -8.00 -3.66 -5.14
CA GLY A 108 -8.17 -4.52 -6.31
C GLY A 108 -6.86 -5.03 -6.88
N ASN A 109 -6.80 -6.31 -7.25
CA ASN A 109 -5.61 -6.94 -7.82
C ASN A 109 -4.34 -6.64 -6.99
N THR A 110 -4.43 -6.74 -5.68
CA THR A 110 -3.34 -6.39 -4.76
C THR A 110 -2.86 -7.65 -4.03
N LEU A 111 -1.56 -7.79 -3.93
CA LEU A 111 -0.91 -8.88 -3.22
C LEU A 111 -0.21 -8.33 -1.97
N PHE A 112 -0.54 -8.94 -0.83
CA PHE A 112 0.20 -8.77 0.42
C PHE A 112 0.95 -10.07 0.69
N GLU A 113 2.25 -10.09 0.42
CA GLU A 113 3.10 -11.26 0.55
C GLU A 113 4.09 -11.09 1.70
N ASN A 114 4.05 -12.00 2.65
CA ASN A 114 4.96 -12.00 3.79
C ASN A 114 4.96 -10.66 4.55
N CYS A 115 3.75 -10.12 4.77
CA CYS A 115 3.55 -8.83 5.43
C CYS A 115 3.13 -9.00 6.88
N LYS A 116 3.57 -8.08 7.73
CA LYS A 116 3.09 -7.97 9.10
C LYS A 116 1.95 -6.97 9.15
N MET A 117 0.73 -7.44 9.31
CA MET A 117 -0.50 -6.66 9.21
C MET A 117 -1.38 -6.78 10.47
N ASP A 118 -0.78 -7.10 11.61
CA ASP A 118 -1.50 -7.14 12.87
C ASP A 118 -2.16 -5.80 13.17
N TYR A 119 -3.40 -5.82 13.66
CA TYR A 119 -4.21 -4.64 13.93
C TYR A 119 -4.50 -3.76 12.70
N VAL A 120 -4.29 -4.22 11.47
CA VAL A 120 -4.71 -3.46 10.30
C VAL A 120 -6.24 -3.29 10.31
N ASN A 121 -6.71 -2.10 10.01
CA ASN A 121 -8.14 -1.84 9.94
C ASN A 121 -8.58 -1.69 8.47
N LEU A 122 -9.34 -2.68 8.01
CA LEU A 122 -9.89 -2.74 6.64
C LEU A 122 -11.42 -2.57 6.63
N SER A 123 -12.03 -2.19 7.77
CA SER A 123 -13.48 -2.13 7.89
C SER A 123 -14.13 -1.27 6.80
N GLY A 124 -15.25 -1.75 6.28
CA GLY A 124 -16.00 -1.08 5.21
C GLY A 124 -15.34 -1.10 3.83
N SER A 125 -14.23 -1.81 3.66
CA SER A 125 -13.50 -1.82 2.39
C SER A 125 -14.07 -2.83 1.40
N ASN A 126 -13.88 -2.54 0.12
CA ASN A 126 -14.17 -3.45 -0.98
C ASN A 126 -12.87 -4.06 -1.50
N ILE A 127 -12.67 -5.35 -1.24
CA ILE A 127 -11.46 -6.08 -1.59
C ILE A 127 -11.80 -7.10 -2.67
N LYS A 128 -11.18 -6.96 -3.84
CA LYS A 128 -11.50 -7.75 -5.02
C LYS A 128 -10.26 -8.28 -5.70
N GLU A 129 -10.30 -9.58 -6.05
CA GLU A 129 -9.21 -10.23 -6.78
C GLU A 129 -7.83 -10.01 -6.14
N SER A 130 -7.78 -10.05 -4.82
CA SER A 130 -6.59 -9.75 -4.02
C SER A 130 -6.21 -10.93 -3.14
N ASN A 131 -4.93 -11.05 -2.82
CA ASN A 131 -4.42 -12.16 -2.02
C ASN A 131 -3.65 -11.67 -0.81
N PHE A 132 -3.86 -12.36 0.30
CA PHE A 132 -3.03 -12.26 1.50
C PHE A 132 -2.27 -13.57 1.63
N GLU A 133 -0.95 -13.53 1.45
CA GLU A 133 -0.10 -14.73 1.41
C GLU A 133 0.99 -14.65 2.47
N HIS A 134 1.09 -15.69 3.30
CA HIS A 134 2.10 -15.82 4.36
C HIS A 134 2.21 -14.58 5.26
N SER A 135 1.07 -13.93 5.53
CA SER A 135 1.02 -12.66 6.25
C SER A 135 0.42 -12.82 7.65
N VAL A 136 0.80 -11.94 8.57
CA VAL A 136 0.25 -11.88 9.92
C VAL A 136 -0.94 -10.95 9.91
N LEU A 137 -2.13 -11.45 10.23
CA LEU A 137 -3.40 -10.70 10.25
C LEU A 137 -4.07 -10.73 11.63
N SER A 138 -3.30 -11.00 12.68
CA SER A 138 -3.82 -11.09 14.05
C SER A 138 -4.48 -9.77 14.44
N SER A 139 -5.70 -9.85 14.97
CA SER A 139 -6.50 -8.68 15.36
C SER A 139 -6.76 -7.70 14.21
N ALA A 140 -6.69 -8.15 12.96
CA ALA A 140 -7.11 -7.34 11.82
C ALA A 140 -8.63 -7.16 11.81
N ASP A 141 -9.10 -5.98 11.42
CA ASP A 141 -10.52 -5.65 11.37
C ASP A 141 -11.03 -5.70 9.92
N PHE A 142 -11.92 -6.64 9.66
CA PHE A 142 -12.61 -6.82 8.38
C PHE A 142 -14.12 -6.58 8.47
N VAL A 143 -14.59 -5.88 9.49
CA VAL A 143 -16.02 -5.61 9.67
C VAL A 143 -16.58 -4.88 8.46
N ASP A 144 -17.73 -5.34 7.97
CA ASP A 144 -18.42 -4.77 6.80
C ASP A 144 -17.58 -4.75 5.50
N CYS A 145 -16.55 -5.59 5.40
CA CYS A 145 -15.81 -5.73 4.15
C CYS A 145 -16.59 -6.55 3.13
N SER A 146 -16.50 -6.12 1.87
CA SER A 146 -16.88 -6.95 0.72
C SER A 146 -15.65 -7.67 0.19
N LEU A 147 -15.67 -9.01 0.21
CA LEU A 147 -14.57 -9.84 -0.27
C LEU A 147 -15.02 -10.60 -1.51
N THR A 148 -14.45 -10.28 -2.66
CA THR A 148 -14.76 -10.94 -3.93
C THR A 148 -13.50 -11.52 -4.55
N LYS A 149 -13.46 -12.82 -4.80
CA LYS A 149 -12.29 -13.52 -5.36
C LYS A 149 -11.01 -13.17 -4.60
N THR A 150 -11.11 -13.05 -3.29
CA THR A 150 -10.01 -12.72 -2.40
C THR A 150 -9.58 -13.99 -1.68
N MET A 151 -8.28 -14.21 -1.61
CA MET A 151 -7.71 -15.44 -1.06
C MET A 151 -6.78 -15.16 0.12
N PHE A 152 -6.78 -16.10 1.05
CA PHE A 152 -5.92 -16.08 2.24
C PHE A 152 -5.12 -17.38 2.25
N TYR A 153 -3.82 -17.29 2.06
CA TYR A 153 -2.91 -18.44 2.01
C TYR A 153 -1.92 -18.43 3.17
N THR A 154 -1.95 -19.49 3.98
CA THR A 154 -0.93 -19.71 5.02
C THR A 154 -0.68 -18.46 5.87
N ASN A 155 -1.76 -17.81 6.29
CA ASN A 155 -1.69 -16.62 7.12
C ASN A 155 -1.83 -16.97 8.60
N ASP A 156 -1.29 -16.12 9.46
CA ASP A 156 -1.55 -16.13 10.89
C ASP A 156 -2.68 -15.12 11.18
N LEU A 157 -3.80 -15.65 11.59
CA LEU A 157 -5.04 -14.87 11.79
C LEU A 157 -5.29 -14.59 13.27
#